data_9f1cac5d3db182d3cc83403a6dc3f7df
#
_entry.id   9f1cac5d3db182d3cc83403a6dc3f7df
#
_cell.length_a   1.000
_cell.length_b   1.000
_cell.length_c   1.000
_cell.angle_alpha   90.00
_cell.angle_beta   90.00
_cell.angle_gamma   90.00
#
_symmetry.space_group_name_H-M   'P 1'
#
loop_
_entity.id
_entity.type
_entity.pdbx_description
1 polymer ?
#
loop_
_entity_poly.entity_id
_entity_poly.type
_entity_poly.pdbx_seq_one_letter_code
_entity_poly.pdbx_strand_id
1 'polypeptide(L)'
;MRIAYDVTPLSHPRTGVGNYILGALRGMLEVEGEHEVVAFGPVSFRGRGLLDATLDGLPVRRRLATVPFAHAVRRTWGMVAWPPAERVVGAFDVLHFTDWMRPPQHHGVRATMIHDLGPLHFPERLHPRTVRMHTVNAFEARRCDVVFVNSEFTAGDVAAELRIARERIRVAYPGVGAPFSPDGPRREDGGPYVFTTATNEWRKNLGTLRAAAKLLSADLRLLTLDEAGHVGEDELAALYRGAAAFVYPSRFEGFGMPVIEAMACGVPCVVSAHPSLDEASGDAAVRVDPESAEAIAAGVAEALARRDELVARGFRHARRFTWPETGRVHLQSYADAL
;
A
#
# COMPACT_ATOMS: atom_id res chain seq x y z
N MET A 1 -21.99 -13.91 -4.90
CA MET A 1 -21.72 -12.86 -3.88
C MET A 1 -21.51 -11.52 -4.55
N ARG A 2 -22.17 -10.46 -4.08
CA ARG A 2 -22.03 -9.11 -4.63
C ARG A 2 -21.34 -8.20 -3.63
N ILE A 3 -20.21 -7.61 -4.05
CA ILE A 3 -19.29 -6.84 -3.21
C ILE A 3 -19.34 -5.37 -3.62
N ALA A 4 -19.79 -4.50 -2.74
CA ALA A 4 -19.63 -3.06 -2.89
C ALA A 4 -18.23 -2.67 -2.37
N TYR A 5 -17.35 -2.26 -3.28
CA TYR A 5 -15.94 -1.96 -2.99
C TYR A 5 -15.64 -0.48 -3.17
N ASP A 6 -15.19 0.19 -2.10
CA ASP A 6 -14.84 1.61 -2.12
C ASP A 6 -13.58 1.85 -2.93
N VAL A 7 -13.71 2.63 -4.01
CA VAL A 7 -12.60 3.03 -4.87
C VAL A 7 -12.29 4.52 -4.79
N THR A 8 -12.83 5.23 -3.81
CA THR A 8 -12.64 6.68 -3.69
C THR A 8 -11.18 7.13 -3.59
N PRO A 9 -10.24 6.38 -2.99
CA PRO A 9 -8.83 6.76 -3.02
C PRO A 9 -8.22 6.83 -4.42
N LEU A 10 -8.74 6.06 -5.38
CA LEU A 10 -8.31 6.10 -6.78
C LEU A 10 -8.72 7.37 -7.52
N SER A 11 -9.57 8.22 -6.92
CA SER A 11 -9.95 9.54 -7.44
C SER A 11 -8.89 10.64 -7.23
N HIS A 12 -7.72 10.27 -6.70
CA HIS A 12 -6.57 11.14 -6.42
C HIS A 12 -5.31 10.56 -7.08
N PRO A 13 -4.22 11.33 -7.19
CA PRO A 13 -2.94 10.77 -7.59
C PRO A 13 -2.59 9.55 -6.76
N ARG A 14 -2.09 8.50 -7.41
CA ARG A 14 -1.86 7.21 -6.75
C ARG A 14 -0.83 7.30 -5.62
N THR A 15 -1.16 6.68 -4.52
CA THR A 15 -0.31 6.47 -3.35
C THR A 15 -0.21 4.98 -3.06
N GLY A 16 0.59 4.55 -2.10
CA GLY A 16 0.62 3.14 -1.68
C GLY A 16 -0.77 2.56 -1.36
N VAL A 17 -1.64 3.34 -0.70
CA VAL A 17 -3.04 2.95 -0.43
C VAL A 17 -3.82 2.76 -1.73
N GLY A 18 -3.70 3.70 -2.67
CA GLY A 18 -4.36 3.59 -3.99
C GLY A 18 -3.86 2.38 -4.78
N ASN A 19 -2.56 2.10 -4.77
CA ASN A 19 -1.98 0.93 -5.43
C ASN A 19 -2.50 -0.37 -4.83
N TYR A 20 -2.62 -0.45 -3.49
CA TYR A 20 -3.22 -1.60 -2.83
C TYR A 20 -4.68 -1.81 -3.26
N ILE A 21 -5.51 -0.76 -3.22
CA ILE A 21 -6.93 -0.83 -3.57
C ILE A 21 -7.12 -1.30 -5.02
N LEU A 22 -6.34 -0.75 -5.95
CA LEU A 22 -6.40 -1.16 -7.35
C LEU A 22 -5.91 -2.60 -7.54
N GLY A 23 -4.82 -2.97 -6.89
CA GLY A 23 -4.27 -4.31 -6.95
C GLY A 23 -5.21 -5.37 -6.37
N ALA A 24 -5.78 -5.11 -5.20
CA ALA A 24 -6.77 -6.00 -4.59
C ALA A 24 -8.04 -6.13 -5.46
N LEU A 25 -8.51 -5.02 -6.06
CA LEU A 25 -9.62 -5.04 -7.00
C LEU A 25 -9.31 -5.93 -8.21
N ARG A 26 -8.16 -5.72 -8.86
CA ARG A 26 -7.72 -6.56 -9.99
C ARG A 26 -7.60 -8.02 -9.57
N GLY A 27 -6.98 -8.28 -8.42
CA GLY A 27 -6.84 -9.62 -7.88
C GLY A 27 -8.18 -10.31 -7.65
N MET A 28 -9.18 -9.62 -7.10
CA MET A 28 -10.53 -10.18 -6.97
C MET A 28 -11.19 -10.49 -8.33
N LEU A 29 -10.96 -9.64 -9.34
CA LEU A 29 -11.52 -9.84 -10.69
C LEU A 29 -10.83 -10.97 -11.46
N GLU A 30 -9.60 -11.33 -11.11
CA GLU A 30 -8.85 -12.44 -11.71
C GLU A 30 -9.20 -13.81 -11.11
N VAL A 31 -9.77 -13.84 -9.90
CA VAL A 31 -10.18 -15.10 -9.26
C VAL A 31 -11.49 -15.59 -9.88
N GLU A 32 -11.48 -16.81 -10.39
CA GLU A 32 -12.69 -17.46 -10.92
C GLU A 32 -13.72 -17.68 -9.80
N GLY A 33 -15.00 -17.44 -10.09
CA GLY A 33 -16.09 -17.67 -9.15
C GLY A 33 -17.32 -16.81 -9.42
N GLU A 34 -18.44 -17.17 -8.77
CA GLU A 34 -19.70 -16.44 -8.86
C GLU A 34 -19.70 -15.23 -7.92
N HIS A 35 -18.94 -14.18 -8.28
CA HIS A 35 -18.94 -12.91 -7.56
C HIS A 35 -18.98 -11.71 -8.50
N GLU A 36 -19.63 -10.64 -8.07
CA GLU A 36 -19.72 -9.36 -8.77
C GLU A 36 -19.09 -8.28 -7.88
N VAL A 37 -18.10 -7.55 -8.40
CA VAL A 37 -17.56 -6.39 -7.70
C VAL A 37 -18.19 -5.12 -8.27
N VAL A 38 -18.73 -4.29 -7.39
CA VAL A 38 -19.30 -2.98 -7.70
C VAL A 38 -18.40 -1.90 -7.10
N ALA A 39 -17.63 -1.24 -7.94
CA ALA A 39 -16.83 -0.08 -7.57
C ALA A 39 -17.75 1.11 -7.23
N PHE A 40 -17.65 1.63 -6.03
CA PHE A 40 -18.55 2.71 -5.61
C PHE A 40 -17.83 3.84 -4.87
N GLY A 41 -18.52 4.97 -4.77
CA GLY A 41 -18.14 6.09 -3.91
C GLY A 41 -18.51 7.46 -4.46
N PRO A 42 -18.64 8.47 -3.59
CA PRO A 42 -18.77 9.86 -3.99
C PRO A 42 -17.41 10.44 -4.41
N VAL A 43 -17.35 11.01 -5.61
CA VAL A 43 -16.13 11.56 -6.20
C VAL A 43 -16.36 12.98 -6.72
N SER A 44 -15.31 13.81 -6.78
CA SER A 44 -15.36 15.11 -7.42
C SER A 44 -15.36 14.97 -8.94
N PHE A 45 -15.72 16.03 -9.67
CA PHE A 45 -15.66 16.03 -11.14
C PHE A 45 -14.26 15.68 -11.66
N ARG A 46 -13.19 16.27 -11.09
CA ARG A 46 -11.81 15.94 -11.45
C ARG A 46 -11.44 14.52 -11.08
N GLY A 47 -11.81 14.07 -9.88
CA GLY A 47 -11.52 12.71 -9.40
C GLY A 47 -12.27 11.65 -10.21
N ARG A 48 -13.44 11.99 -10.79
CA ARG A 48 -14.19 11.10 -11.67
C ARG A 48 -13.37 10.72 -12.91
N GLY A 49 -12.75 11.71 -13.58
CA GLY A 49 -11.93 11.43 -14.76
C GLY A 49 -10.71 10.55 -14.45
N LEU A 50 -10.02 10.79 -13.33
CA LEU A 50 -8.90 9.95 -12.90
C LEU A 50 -9.35 8.51 -12.63
N LEU A 51 -10.49 8.36 -11.97
CA LEU A 51 -11.02 7.05 -11.60
C LEU A 51 -11.53 6.28 -12.81
N ASP A 52 -12.22 6.95 -13.74
CA ASP A 52 -12.67 6.32 -14.99
C ASP A 52 -11.49 5.83 -15.82
N ALA A 53 -10.40 6.61 -15.93
CA ALA A 53 -9.16 6.19 -16.59
C ALA A 53 -8.48 5.01 -15.88
N THR A 54 -8.48 5.01 -14.53
CA THR A 54 -7.86 3.93 -13.74
C THR A 54 -8.64 2.61 -13.85
N LEU A 55 -9.97 2.69 -13.95
CA LEU A 55 -10.85 1.53 -14.05
C LEU A 55 -11.16 1.14 -15.49
N ASP A 56 -10.55 1.79 -16.47
CA ASP A 56 -10.78 1.47 -17.88
C ASP A 56 -10.29 0.04 -18.20
N GLY A 57 -11.07 -0.68 -19.01
CA GLY A 57 -10.80 -2.08 -19.35
C GLY A 57 -11.08 -3.10 -18.23
N LEU A 58 -11.34 -2.67 -16.97
CA LEU A 58 -11.68 -3.61 -15.91
C LEU A 58 -13.17 -4.01 -15.97
N PRO A 59 -13.49 -5.32 -15.84
CA PRO A 59 -14.86 -5.83 -15.84
C PRO A 59 -15.58 -5.56 -14.52
N VAL A 60 -15.61 -4.29 -14.09
CA VAL A 60 -16.19 -3.88 -12.81
C VAL A 60 -17.39 -2.97 -13.04
N ARG A 61 -18.50 -3.27 -12.38
CA ARG A 61 -19.66 -2.37 -12.38
C ARG A 61 -19.35 -1.13 -11.55
N ARG A 62 -19.75 0.06 -12.06
CA ARG A 62 -19.45 1.35 -11.43
C ARG A 62 -20.71 2.00 -10.87
N ARG A 63 -20.69 2.41 -9.61
CA ARG A 63 -21.73 3.18 -8.89
C ARG A 63 -21.09 4.42 -8.27
N LEU A 64 -20.66 5.35 -9.11
CA LEU A 64 -19.90 6.53 -8.72
C LEU A 64 -20.80 7.75 -8.74
N ALA A 65 -21.04 8.35 -7.58
CA ALA A 65 -21.76 9.60 -7.45
C ALA A 65 -20.80 10.78 -7.63
N THR A 66 -20.96 11.53 -8.73
CA THR A 66 -20.19 12.77 -8.93
C THR A 66 -20.87 13.90 -8.19
N VAL A 67 -20.21 14.43 -7.18
CA VAL A 67 -20.78 15.47 -6.30
C VAL A 67 -19.76 16.60 -6.06
N PRO A 68 -20.22 17.85 -5.97
CA PRO A 68 -19.38 18.92 -5.49
C PRO A 68 -18.96 18.64 -4.03
N PHE A 69 -17.76 19.07 -3.65
CA PHE A 69 -17.25 18.86 -2.30
C PHE A 69 -17.24 17.38 -1.84
N ALA A 70 -16.94 16.44 -2.74
CA ALA A 70 -16.96 15.00 -2.47
C ALA A 70 -16.23 14.59 -1.17
N HIS A 71 -15.15 15.30 -0.83
CA HIS A 71 -14.43 15.06 0.42
C HIS A 71 -15.29 15.37 1.67
N ALA A 72 -16.07 16.45 1.65
CA ALA A 72 -16.99 16.76 2.73
C ALA A 72 -18.12 15.73 2.81
N VAL A 73 -18.68 15.34 1.66
CA VAL A 73 -19.72 14.30 1.59
C VAL A 73 -19.22 12.98 2.19
N ARG A 74 -18.06 12.49 1.79
CA ARG A 74 -17.45 11.28 2.36
C ARG A 74 -17.30 11.36 3.89
N ARG A 75 -16.78 12.50 4.37
CA ARG A 75 -16.54 12.72 5.80
C ARG A 75 -17.83 12.77 6.62
N THR A 76 -18.89 13.37 6.08
CA THR A 76 -20.15 13.58 6.81
C THR A 76 -21.10 12.40 6.66
N TRP A 77 -20.95 11.56 5.65
CA TRP A 77 -21.88 10.45 5.36
C TRP A 77 -22.09 9.54 6.58
N GLY A 78 -21.00 9.09 7.21
CA GLY A 78 -21.09 8.29 8.44
C GLY A 78 -21.63 9.05 9.66
N MET A 79 -21.57 10.38 9.67
CA MET A 79 -22.10 11.20 10.77
C MET A 79 -23.62 11.41 10.65
N VAL A 80 -24.09 11.64 9.43
CA VAL A 80 -25.51 11.86 9.11
C VAL A 80 -26.27 10.53 9.08
N ALA A 81 -25.56 9.42 8.86
CA ALA A 81 -26.10 8.06 8.74
C ALA A 81 -27.20 7.92 7.66
N TRP A 82 -27.22 8.79 6.66
CA TRP A 82 -28.20 8.78 5.58
C TRP A 82 -27.61 9.38 4.27
N PRO A 83 -27.98 8.86 3.09
CA PRO A 83 -28.71 7.61 2.87
C PRO A 83 -27.89 6.37 3.20
N PRO A 84 -28.50 5.23 3.52
CA PRO A 84 -27.76 3.98 3.66
C PRO A 84 -27.15 3.55 2.32
N ALA A 85 -26.04 2.82 2.37
CA ALA A 85 -25.26 2.44 1.21
C ALA A 85 -26.09 1.69 0.16
N GLU A 86 -27.07 0.91 0.58
CA GLU A 86 -27.99 0.16 -0.28
C GLU A 86 -28.78 1.07 -1.24
N ARG A 87 -29.08 2.29 -0.83
CA ARG A 87 -29.76 3.27 -1.71
C ARG A 87 -28.84 3.87 -2.77
N VAL A 88 -27.55 3.86 -2.51
CA VAL A 88 -26.53 4.44 -3.40
C VAL A 88 -25.98 3.39 -4.36
N VAL A 89 -25.66 2.22 -3.84
CA VAL A 89 -24.98 1.13 -4.55
C VAL A 89 -25.98 0.13 -5.12
N GLY A 90 -27.16 -0.02 -4.51
CA GLY A 90 -28.10 -1.11 -4.71
C GLY A 90 -27.83 -2.26 -3.74
N ALA A 91 -28.49 -3.40 -3.93
CA ALA A 91 -28.28 -4.57 -3.07
C ALA A 91 -26.83 -5.07 -3.19
N PHE A 92 -26.27 -5.47 -2.07
CA PHE A 92 -24.96 -6.12 -1.94
C PHE A 92 -24.96 -7.09 -0.76
N ASP A 93 -24.05 -8.06 -0.79
CA ASP A 93 -23.81 -9.00 0.32
C ASP A 93 -22.70 -8.47 1.25
N VAL A 94 -21.74 -7.73 0.67
CA VAL A 94 -20.58 -7.17 1.37
C VAL A 94 -20.40 -5.69 1.04
N LEU A 95 -20.16 -4.87 2.05
CA LEU A 95 -19.70 -3.51 1.91
C LEU A 95 -18.27 -3.39 2.44
N HIS A 96 -17.30 -3.23 1.52
CA HIS A 96 -15.91 -2.95 1.87
C HIS A 96 -15.63 -1.46 1.64
N PHE A 97 -15.36 -0.73 2.70
CA PHE A 97 -15.02 0.69 2.67
C PHE A 97 -13.58 0.93 3.14
N THR A 98 -13.00 2.03 2.68
CA THR A 98 -11.66 2.47 3.07
C THR A 98 -11.73 3.46 4.24
N ASP A 99 -10.57 3.85 4.78
CA ASP A 99 -10.45 4.87 5.83
C ASP A 99 -10.88 6.29 5.38
N TRP A 100 -11.32 6.45 4.13
CA TRP A 100 -11.76 7.73 3.58
C TRP A 100 -13.24 8.04 3.81
N MET A 101 -14.04 7.03 4.14
CA MET A 101 -15.46 7.20 4.43
C MET A 101 -15.98 6.08 5.34
N ARG A 102 -17.15 6.30 5.93
CA ARG A 102 -17.84 5.35 6.81
C ARG A 102 -19.31 5.27 6.42
N PRO A 103 -19.62 4.58 5.32
CA PRO A 103 -20.99 4.51 4.83
C PRO A 103 -21.88 3.79 5.84
N PRO A 104 -23.08 4.32 6.14
CA PRO A 104 -24.06 3.56 6.90
C PRO A 104 -24.63 2.43 6.04
N GLN A 105 -24.88 1.26 6.64
CA GLN A 105 -25.52 0.11 6.02
C GLN A 105 -26.46 -0.58 7.01
N HIS A 106 -27.46 -1.27 6.48
CA HIS A 106 -28.43 -2.02 7.27
C HIS A 106 -28.25 -3.53 7.15
N HIS A 107 -27.68 -4.01 6.05
CA HIS A 107 -27.55 -5.44 5.74
C HIS A 107 -26.16 -5.75 5.16
N GLY A 108 -25.83 -7.04 5.17
CA GLY A 108 -24.57 -7.55 4.59
C GLY A 108 -23.36 -7.40 5.51
N VAL A 109 -22.30 -8.07 5.14
CA VAL A 109 -21.01 -8.06 5.83
C VAL A 109 -20.38 -6.66 5.72
N ARG A 110 -19.90 -6.14 6.84
CA ARG A 110 -19.18 -4.88 6.93
C ARG A 110 -17.68 -5.13 6.99
N ALA A 111 -16.95 -4.68 6.00
CA ALA A 111 -15.51 -4.88 5.90
C ALA A 111 -14.75 -3.57 5.71
N THR A 112 -13.54 -3.51 6.23
CA THR A 112 -12.61 -2.37 6.03
C THR A 112 -11.17 -2.85 5.95
N MET A 113 -10.27 -1.94 5.51
CA MET A 113 -8.83 -2.17 5.47
C MET A 113 -8.10 -1.15 6.33
N ILE A 114 -7.16 -1.62 7.13
CA ILE A 114 -6.19 -0.79 7.86
C ILE A 114 -4.79 -1.08 7.33
N HIS A 115 -4.14 -0.06 6.78
CA HIS A 115 -2.81 -0.19 6.19
C HIS A 115 -1.70 -0.08 7.24
N ASP A 116 -1.84 0.81 8.20
CA ASP A 116 -0.98 0.96 9.38
C ASP A 116 -1.68 1.80 10.47
N LEU A 117 -1.13 1.82 11.67
CA LEU A 117 -1.57 2.66 12.77
C LEU A 117 -0.56 3.79 13.10
N GLY A 118 0.28 4.18 12.15
CA GLY A 118 1.24 5.28 12.33
C GLY A 118 0.63 6.55 12.92
N PRO A 119 -0.56 7.02 12.49
CA PRO A 119 -1.21 8.18 13.10
C PRO A 119 -1.58 8.01 14.57
N LEU A 120 -1.73 6.79 15.08
CA LEU A 120 -1.97 6.52 16.50
C LEU A 120 -0.66 6.46 17.29
N HIS A 121 0.39 5.88 16.70
CA HIS A 121 1.70 5.73 17.35
C HIS A 121 2.50 7.02 17.41
N PHE A 122 2.37 7.88 16.37
CA PHE A 122 3.17 9.10 16.22
C PHE A 122 2.29 10.34 15.99
N PRO A 123 1.31 10.61 16.89
CA PRO A 123 0.37 11.71 16.69
C PRO A 123 1.05 13.08 16.65
N GLU A 124 2.20 13.23 17.35
CA GLU A 124 2.98 14.47 17.40
C GLU A 124 3.70 14.79 16.08
N ARG A 125 3.81 13.81 15.18
CA ARG A 125 4.44 13.94 13.85
C ARG A 125 3.48 14.32 12.74
N LEU A 126 2.19 14.40 13.04
CA LEU A 126 1.14 14.66 12.07
C LEU A 126 0.27 15.84 12.45
N HIS A 127 -0.40 16.41 11.46
CA HIS A 127 -1.35 17.49 11.74
C HIS A 127 -2.53 16.94 12.58
N PRO A 128 -2.98 17.65 13.65
CA PRO A 128 -4.03 17.14 14.55
C PRO A 128 -5.34 16.72 13.86
N ARG A 129 -5.70 17.38 12.75
CA ARG A 129 -6.88 16.98 11.95
C ARG A 129 -6.71 15.61 11.28
N THR A 130 -5.50 15.32 10.82
CA THR A 130 -5.12 14.02 10.21
C THR A 130 -5.19 12.93 11.28
N VAL A 131 -4.55 13.15 12.43
CA VAL A 131 -4.61 12.22 13.57
C VAL A 131 -6.05 11.92 13.95
N ARG A 132 -6.87 12.95 14.17
CA ARG A 132 -8.29 12.78 14.54
C ARG A 132 -9.06 11.97 13.49
N MET A 133 -8.84 12.23 12.21
CA MET A 133 -9.52 11.53 11.12
C MET A 133 -9.16 10.03 11.13
N HIS A 134 -7.87 9.71 11.15
CA HIS A 134 -7.41 8.32 11.16
C HIS A 134 -7.83 7.59 12.44
N THR A 135 -7.73 8.24 13.61
CA THR A 135 -8.20 7.66 14.88
C THR A 135 -9.68 7.27 14.82
N VAL A 136 -10.53 8.18 14.36
CA VAL A 136 -11.98 7.90 14.25
C VAL A 136 -12.24 6.75 13.28
N ASN A 137 -11.55 6.70 12.15
CA ASN A 137 -11.73 5.64 11.15
C ASN A 137 -11.18 4.29 11.64
N ALA A 138 -10.03 4.29 12.30
CA ALA A 138 -9.46 3.08 12.91
C ALA A 138 -10.42 2.49 13.97
N PHE A 139 -11.00 3.32 14.82
CA PHE A 139 -11.98 2.86 15.80
C PHE A 139 -13.31 2.37 15.18
N GLU A 140 -13.68 2.85 14.00
CA GLU A 140 -14.85 2.33 13.29
C GLU A 140 -14.66 0.87 12.86
N ALA A 141 -13.42 0.43 12.64
CA ALA A 141 -13.11 -0.96 12.33
C ALA A 141 -13.58 -1.96 13.41
N ARG A 142 -13.76 -1.52 14.66
CA ARG A 142 -14.34 -2.33 15.74
C ARG A 142 -15.75 -2.81 15.44
N ARG A 143 -16.48 -2.12 14.55
CA ARG A 143 -17.84 -2.44 14.14
C ARG A 143 -17.90 -3.28 12.86
N CYS A 144 -16.75 -3.57 12.26
CA CYS A 144 -16.68 -4.38 11.05
C CYS A 144 -16.66 -5.87 11.40
N ASP A 145 -17.30 -6.68 10.58
CA ASP A 145 -17.27 -8.13 10.67
C ASP A 145 -15.88 -8.65 10.28
N VAL A 146 -15.26 -8.01 9.27
CA VAL A 146 -13.93 -8.35 8.78
C VAL A 146 -13.07 -7.09 8.71
N VAL A 147 -11.86 -7.17 9.26
CA VAL A 147 -10.84 -6.12 9.18
C VAL A 147 -9.62 -6.67 8.46
N PHE A 148 -9.37 -6.16 7.27
CA PHE A 148 -8.17 -6.51 6.52
C PHE A 148 -6.98 -5.68 6.97
N VAL A 149 -5.82 -6.28 6.91
CA VAL A 149 -4.51 -5.65 7.13
C VAL A 149 -3.51 -6.19 6.10
N ASN A 150 -2.41 -5.48 5.90
CA ASN A 150 -1.42 -5.81 4.87
C ASN A 150 -0.22 -6.65 5.39
N SER A 151 -0.17 -6.96 6.70
CA SER A 151 0.92 -7.73 7.33
C SER A 151 0.47 -8.34 8.66
N GLU A 152 1.17 -9.37 9.14
CA GLU A 152 0.99 -9.88 10.49
C GLU A 152 1.43 -8.87 11.56
N PHE A 153 2.45 -8.05 11.25
CA PHE A 153 2.82 -6.92 12.09
C PHE A 153 1.62 -5.99 12.33
N THR A 154 0.97 -5.53 11.25
CA THR A 154 -0.21 -4.68 11.35
C THR A 154 -1.39 -5.42 12.01
N ALA A 155 -1.52 -6.74 11.83
CA ALA A 155 -2.56 -7.54 12.50
C ALA A 155 -2.38 -7.53 14.02
N GLY A 156 -1.15 -7.72 14.49
CA GLY A 156 -0.82 -7.64 15.91
C GLY A 156 -1.09 -6.25 16.48
N ASP A 157 -0.70 -5.21 15.75
CA ASP A 157 -0.88 -3.81 16.12
C ASP A 157 -2.39 -3.44 16.21
N VAL A 158 -3.18 -3.81 15.22
CA VAL A 158 -4.64 -3.61 15.20
C VAL A 158 -5.33 -4.36 16.33
N ALA A 159 -4.92 -5.61 16.60
CA ALA A 159 -5.48 -6.39 17.69
C ALA A 159 -5.22 -5.74 19.07
N ALA A 160 -4.00 -5.26 19.28
CA ALA A 160 -3.57 -4.63 20.52
C ALA A 160 -4.21 -3.26 20.73
N GLU A 161 -4.02 -2.35 19.77
CA GLU A 161 -4.40 -0.93 19.91
C GLU A 161 -5.91 -0.72 19.78
N LEU A 162 -6.55 -1.42 18.86
CA LEU A 162 -7.98 -1.28 18.62
C LEU A 162 -8.82 -2.31 19.38
N ARG A 163 -8.21 -3.28 20.07
CA ARG A 163 -8.89 -4.36 20.79
C ARG A 163 -9.89 -5.09 19.90
N ILE A 164 -9.49 -5.39 18.67
CA ILE A 164 -10.26 -6.18 17.73
C ILE A 164 -9.82 -7.64 17.87
N ALA A 165 -10.77 -8.54 17.99
CA ALA A 165 -10.51 -9.97 18.13
C ALA A 165 -9.75 -10.50 16.89
N ARG A 166 -8.70 -11.31 17.10
CA ARG A 166 -7.78 -11.75 16.03
C ARG A 166 -8.49 -12.50 14.90
N GLU A 167 -9.54 -13.23 15.25
CA GLU A 167 -10.38 -13.99 14.31
C GLU A 167 -11.19 -13.11 13.36
N ARG A 168 -11.33 -11.81 13.61
CA ARG A 168 -11.93 -10.83 12.70
C ARG A 168 -10.90 -10.13 11.83
N ILE A 169 -9.61 -10.30 12.11
CA ILE A 169 -8.52 -9.69 11.36
C ILE A 169 -8.03 -10.68 10.30
N ARG A 170 -7.94 -10.23 9.06
CA ARG A 170 -7.45 -11.01 7.93
C ARG A 170 -6.23 -10.33 7.32
N VAL A 171 -5.14 -11.07 7.23
CA VAL A 171 -3.94 -10.57 6.56
C VAL A 171 -4.07 -10.83 5.06
N ALA A 172 -4.21 -9.75 4.31
CA ALA A 172 -4.23 -9.74 2.85
C ALA A 172 -3.00 -8.97 2.37
N TYR A 173 -1.90 -9.69 2.16
CA TYR A 173 -0.65 -9.10 1.70
C TYR A 173 -0.83 -8.38 0.38
N PRO A 174 -0.17 -7.24 0.15
CA PRO A 174 -0.13 -6.63 -1.17
C PRO A 174 0.61 -7.52 -2.14
N GLY A 175 0.20 -7.47 -3.40
CA GLY A 175 0.89 -8.18 -4.47
C GLY A 175 1.92 -7.29 -5.19
N VAL A 176 2.76 -7.93 -5.97
CA VAL A 176 3.61 -7.32 -6.98
C VAL A 176 3.38 -8.03 -8.32
N GLY A 177 3.43 -7.29 -9.40
CA GLY A 177 3.21 -7.80 -10.76
C GLY A 177 3.68 -6.77 -11.78
N ALA A 178 3.32 -6.95 -13.06
CA ALA A 178 3.70 -6.02 -14.11
C ALA A 178 3.37 -4.58 -13.72
N PRO A 179 4.30 -3.62 -14.00
CA PRO A 179 5.52 -3.78 -14.80
C PRO A 179 6.78 -4.17 -13.98
N PHE A 180 6.63 -4.48 -12.68
CA PHE A 180 7.76 -4.82 -11.81
C PHE A 180 8.23 -6.26 -12.08
N SER A 181 9.23 -6.37 -12.92
CA SER A 181 9.88 -7.63 -13.31
C SER A 181 11.34 -7.34 -13.67
N PRO A 182 12.22 -8.34 -13.77
CA PRO A 182 13.61 -8.13 -14.17
C PRO A 182 13.74 -7.72 -15.65
N ASP A 183 12.70 -8.00 -16.43
CA ASP A 183 12.66 -7.73 -17.86
C ASP A 183 12.11 -6.34 -18.16
N GLY A 184 12.72 -5.65 -19.16
CA GLY A 184 12.28 -4.35 -19.64
C GLY A 184 13.36 -3.27 -19.55
N PRO A 185 13.01 -2.03 -19.88
CA PRO A 185 13.94 -0.92 -19.87
C PRO A 185 14.58 -0.68 -18.51
N ARG A 186 15.85 -0.28 -18.52
CA ARG A 186 16.58 0.21 -17.34
C ARG A 186 16.82 1.69 -17.52
N ARG A 187 16.58 2.46 -16.47
CA ARG A 187 16.94 3.88 -16.52
C ARG A 187 18.44 4.03 -16.34
N GLU A 188 19.08 4.68 -17.30
CA GLU A 188 20.45 5.17 -17.18
C GLU A 188 20.40 6.62 -16.68
N ASP A 189 21.18 6.94 -15.66
CA ASP A 189 21.12 8.25 -15.02
C ASP A 189 22.53 8.85 -14.77
N GLY A 190 23.37 8.82 -15.82
CA GLY A 190 24.71 9.40 -15.80
C GLY A 190 25.74 8.69 -14.92
N GLY A 191 25.45 7.45 -14.46
CA GLY A 191 26.33 6.61 -13.65
C GLY A 191 25.54 5.73 -12.68
N PRO A 192 26.21 4.85 -11.92
CA PRO A 192 25.55 3.97 -10.96
C PRO A 192 24.89 4.76 -9.82
N TYR A 193 23.71 4.31 -9.40
CA TYR A 193 22.96 4.95 -8.33
C TYR A 193 22.32 3.98 -7.37
N VAL A 194 22.20 4.42 -6.13
CA VAL A 194 21.32 3.83 -5.10
C VAL A 194 19.97 4.52 -5.20
N PHE A 195 18.89 3.75 -5.30
CA PHE A 195 17.54 4.29 -5.45
C PHE A 195 16.74 4.20 -4.15
N THR A 196 15.88 5.19 -3.94
CA THR A 196 14.87 5.17 -2.87
C THR A 196 13.57 5.82 -3.29
N THR A 197 12.46 5.28 -2.78
CA THR A 197 11.15 5.91 -2.84
C THR A 197 10.80 6.68 -1.56
N ALA A 198 11.77 6.86 -0.66
CA ALA A 198 11.59 7.64 0.56
C ALA A 198 11.33 9.11 0.22
N THR A 199 10.33 9.69 0.89
CA THR A 199 9.96 11.10 0.80
C THR A 199 10.41 11.87 2.04
N ASN A 200 10.14 13.18 2.09
CA ASN A 200 10.44 14.00 3.26
C ASN A 200 9.55 13.75 4.49
N GLU A 201 8.64 12.76 4.43
CA GLU A 201 7.91 12.33 5.61
C GLU A 201 8.87 11.78 6.68
N TRP A 202 8.62 12.14 7.95
CA TRP A 202 9.47 11.72 9.07
C TRP A 202 9.71 10.19 9.09
N ARG A 203 8.65 9.40 8.87
CA ARG A 203 8.73 7.95 8.92
C ARG A 203 9.58 7.34 7.79
N LYS A 204 9.73 8.01 6.65
CA LYS A 204 10.51 7.56 5.49
C LYS A 204 12.01 7.81 5.63
N ASN A 205 12.41 8.63 6.59
CA ASN A 205 13.80 8.81 7.04
C ASN A 205 14.80 9.24 5.96
N LEU A 206 14.36 10.04 5.01
CA LEU A 206 15.21 10.52 3.92
C LEU A 206 16.42 11.34 4.40
N GLY A 207 16.30 12.01 5.57
CA GLY A 207 17.38 12.80 6.15
C GLY A 207 18.62 11.96 6.50
N THR A 208 18.42 10.85 7.20
CA THR A 208 19.54 9.92 7.55
C THR A 208 20.10 9.27 6.28
N LEU A 209 19.25 8.92 5.31
CA LEU A 209 19.72 8.37 4.03
C LEU A 209 20.59 9.36 3.26
N ARG A 210 20.23 10.65 3.22
CA ARG A 210 21.08 11.69 2.60
C ARG A 210 22.41 11.88 3.32
N ALA A 211 22.45 11.68 4.65
CA ALA A 211 23.71 11.66 5.39
C ALA A 211 24.55 10.43 5.00
N ALA A 212 23.92 9.25 4.92
CA ALA A 212 24.58 8.01 4.47
C ALA A 212 25.14 8.13 3.04
N ALA A 213 24.40 8.81 2.16
CA ALA A 213 24.86 9.01 0.78
C ALA A 213 26.20 9.75 0.65
N LYS A 214 26.56 10.57 1.63
CA LYS A 214 27.87 11.26 1.67
C LYS A 214 29.02 10.32 2.04
N LEU A 215 28.70 9.12 2.57
CA LEU A 215 29.65 8.10 2.97
C LEU A 215 29.81 6.99 1.90
N LEU A 216 29.01 7.03 0.83
CA LEU A 216 29.12 6.09 -0.29
C LEU A 216 30.39 6.36 -1.09
N SER A 217 30.82 5.40 -1.93
CA SER A 217 31.89 5.59 -2.88
C SER A 217 31.59 6.73 -3.85
N ALA A 218 32.60 7.46 -4.31
CA ALA A 218 32.47 8.68 -5.08
C ALA A 218 31.74 8.50 -6.45
N ASP A 219 31.75 7.29 -6.97
CA ASP A 219 31.07 6.89 -8.21
C ASP A 219 29.61 6.47 -8.02
N LEU A 220 29.15 6.33 -6.75
CA LEU A 220 27.80 5.88 -6.42
C LEU A 220 26.98 7.01 -5.80
N ARG A 221 25.96 7.48 -6.48
CA ARG A 221 25.10 8.55 -5.99
C ARG A 221 23.75 8.06 -5.47
N LEU A 222 23.09 8.85 -4.65
CA LEU A 222 21.70 8.65 -4.26
C LEU A 222 20.77 9.29 -5.31
N LEU A 223 19.77 8.53 -5.76
CA LEU A 223 18.65 9.02 -6.55
C LEU A 223 17.36 8.82 -5.77
N THR A 224 16.64 9.89 -5.53
CA THR A 224 15.32 9.85 -4.86
C THR A 224 14.19 9.91 -5.88
N LEU A 225 13.02 9.42 -5.51
CA LEU A 225 11.84 9.50 -6.37
C LEU A 225 11.45 10.95 -6.70
N ASP A 226 11.61 11.88 -5.74
CA ASP A 226 11.34 13.31 -5.95
C ASP A 226 12.27 13.92 -7.02
N GLU A 227 13.54 13.51 -7.05
CA GLU A 227 14.53 13.95 -8.06
C GLU A 227 14.27 13.31 -9.43
N ALA A 228 13.72 12.10 -9.45
CA ALA A 228 13.31 11.43 -10.69
C ALA A 228 12.09 12.09 -11.34
N GLY A 229 11.30 12.85 -10.56
CA GLY A 229 10.09 13.54 -11.01
C GLY A 229 8.82 12.71 -10.83
N HIS A 230 7.73 13.15 -11.47
CA HIS A 230 6.47 12.41 -11.47
C HIS A 230 6.55 11.24 -12.45
N VAL A 231 6.69 10.04 -11.93
CA VAL A 231 6.90 8.82 -12.72
C VAL A 231 5.65 7.91 -12.67
N GLY A 232 5.34 7.29 -13.81
CA GLY A 232 4.39 6.19 -13.89
C GLY A 232 5.00 4.86 -13.41
N GLU A 233 4.19 3.80 -13.35
CA GLU A 233 4.66 2.49 -12.89
C GLU A 233 5.77 1.91 -13.79
N ASP A 234 5.67 2.07 -15.11
CA ASP A 234 6.69 1.60 -16.05
C ASP A 234 8.04 2.30 -15.84
N GLU A 235 8.01 3.61 -15.62
CA GLU A 235 9.21 4.40 -15.35
C GLU A 235 9.77 4.10 -13.95
N LEU A 236 8.93 3.88 -12.96
CA LEU A 236 9.33 3.43 -11.62
C LEU A 236 10.03 2.06 -11.69
N ALA A 237 9.48 1.13 -12.46
CA ALA A 237 10.12 -0.17 -12.69
C ALA A 237 11.47 -0.03 -13.41
N ALA A 238 11.60 0.91 -14.36
CA ALA A 238 12.87 1.20 -15.02
C ALA A 238 13.90 1.80 -14.04
N LEU A 239 13.47 2.65 -13.11
CA LEU A 239 14.31 3.19 -12.03
C LEU A 239 14.81 2.08 -11.10
N TYR A 240 13.93 1.16 -10.68
CA TYR A 240 14.37 -0.01 -9.92
C TYR A 240 15.40 -0.82 -10.71
N ARG A 241 15.09 -1.25 -11.93
CA ARG A 241 16.01 -2.09 -12.75
C ARG A 241 17.37 -1.46 -13.02
N GLY A 242 17.45 -0.13 -13.10
CA GLY A 242 18.69 0.61 -13.29
C GLY A 242 19.53 0.80 -12.02
N ALA A 243 18.93 0.62 -10.84
CA ALA A 243 19.59 0.85 -9.57
C ALA A 243 20.67 -0.20 -9.25
N ALA A 244 21.77 0.24 -8.66
CA ALA A 244 22.78 -0.63 -8.09
C ALA A 244 22.27 -1.31 -6.82
N ALA A 245 21.54 -0.57 -5.98
CA ALA A 245 20.84 -1.07 -4.80
C ALA A 245 19.58 -0.22 -4.53
N PHE A 246 18.60 -0.81 -3.88
CA PHE A 246 17.44 -0.10 -3.35
C PHE A 246 17.56 0.05 -1.84
N VAL A 247 17.36 1.26 -1.31
CA VAL A 247 17.47 1.55 0.13
C VAL A 247 16.15 2.09 0.66
N TYR A 248 15.61 1.43 1.69
CA TYR A 248 14.34 1.80 2.30
C TYR A 248 14.47 1.86 3.83
N PRO A 249 15.04 2.97 4.37
CA PRO A 249 15.39 3.09 5.79
C PRO A 249 14.22 3.62 6.62
N SER A 250 12.99 3.22 6.30
CA SER A 250 11.79 3.68 6.99
C SER A 250 11.78 3.29 8.45
N ARG A 251 11.36 4.21 9.32
CA ARG A 251 11.19 3.99 10.75
C ARG A 251 9.96 3.18 11.11
N PHE A 252 8.95 3.26 10.24
CA PHE A 252 7.67 2.57 10.45
C PHE A 252 6.93 2.40 9.12
N GLU A 253 6.40 1.20 8.90
CA GLU A 253 5.58 0.84 7.73
C GLU A 253 4.48 -0.15 8.13
N GLY A 254 3.41 -0.22 7.33
CA GLY A 254 2.46 -1.32 7.46
C GLY A 254 2.99 -2.62 6.85
N PHE A 255 3.70 -2.53 5.70
CA PHE A 255 4.29 -3.68 5.01
C PHE A 255 5.60 -3.32 4.30
N GLY A 256 5.60 -2.33 3.39
CA GLY A 256 6.77 -1.98 2.60
C GLY A 256 6.71 -2.47 1.14
N MET A 257 5.62 -2.19 0.44
CA MET A 257 5.47 -2.55 -0.99
C MET A 257 6.69 -2.22 -1.86
N PRO A 258 7.36 -1.05 -1.72
CA PRO A 258 8.53 -0.74 -2.52
C PRO A 258 9.67 -1.78 -2.42
N VAL A 259 9.75 -2.51 -1.31
CA VAL A 259 10.78 -3.55 -1.12
C VAL A 259 10.52 -4.75 -2.03
N ILE A 260 9.27 -5.24 -2.09
CA ILE A 260 8.93 -6.37 -2.98
C ILE A 260 8.95 -5.96 -4.45
N GLU A 261 8.65 -4.69 -4.79
CA GLU A 261 8.76 -4.14 -6.14
C GLU A 261 10.23 -4.12 -6.60
N ALA A 262 11.14 -3.63 -5.76
CA ALA A 262 12.58 -3.64 -6.03
C ALA A 262 13.13 -5.06 -6.19
N MET A 263 12.73 -5.98 -5.31
CA MET A 263 13.12 -7.40 -5.39
C MET A 263 12.61 -8.05 -6.68
N ALA A 264 11.37 -7.77 -7.09
CA ALA A 264 10.80 -8.27 -8.34
C ALA A 264 11.54 -7.71 -9.57
N CYS A 265 12.10 -6.51 -9.49
CA CYS A 265 12.95 -5.91 -10.52
C CYS A 265 14.41 -6.40 -10.51
N GLY A 266 14.79 -7.29 -9.58
CA GLY A 266 16.15 -7.83 -9.51
C GLY A 266 17.19 -6.89 -8.89
N VAL A 267 16.78 -6.12 -7.88
CA VAL A 267 17.64 -5.15 -7.19
C VAL A 267 17.91 -5.62 -5.77
N PRO A 268 19.18 -5.64 -5.32
CA PRO A 268 19.48 -5.94 -3.92
C PRO A 268 18.97 -4.84 -3.02
N CYS A 269 18.34 -5.21 -1.90
CA CYS A 269 17.66 -4.28 -1.00
C CYS A 269 18.40 -4.10 0.32
N VAL A 270 18.39 -2.87 0.82
CA VAL A 270 18.81 -2.49 2.17
C VAL A 270 17.60 -1.88 2.88
N VAL A 271 17.20 -2.45 4.01
CA VAL A 271 15.98 -2.03 4.72
C VAL A 271 16.26 -1.84 6.22
N SER A 272 15.42 -1.07 6.88
CA SER A 272 15.51 -0.93 8.34
C SER A 272 15.35 -2.27 9.06
N ALA A 273 16.10 -2.46 10.10
CA ALA A 273 15.91 -3.54 11.08
C ALA A 273 14.68 -3.24 11.97
N HIS A 274 13.49 -3.20 11.35
CA HIS A 274 12.21 -2.91 11.99
C HIS A 274 11.19 -4.01 11.66
N PRO A 275 10.40 -4.51 12.64
CA PRO A 275 9.45 -5.60 12.43
C PRO A 275 8.45 -5.37 11.30
N SER A 276 8.03 -4.11 11.05
CA SER A 276 7.12 -3.78 9.96
C SER A 276 7.67 -4.07 8.55
N LEU A 277 8.99 -4.25 8.41
CA LEU A 277 9.65 -4.58 7.14
C LEU A 277 10.10 -6.04 7.06
N ASP A 278 9.93 -6.81 8.15
CA ASP A 278 10.39 -8.20 8.20
C ASP A 278 9.69 -9.08 7.19
N GLU A 279 8.38 -8.88 7.03
CA GLU A 279 7.57 -9.68 6.11
C GLU A 279 7.82 -9.32 4.65
N ALA A 280 8.00 -8.03 4.34
CA ALA A 280 8.30 -7.58 2.98
C ALA A 280 9.70 -7.95 2.52
N SER A 281 10.66 -8.07 3.43
CA SER A 281 12.05 -8.31 3.08
C SER A 281 12.53 -9.75 3.32
N GLY A 282 11.91 -10.48 4.24
CA GLY A 282 12.34 -11.83 4.60
C GLY A 282 13.85 -11.88 4.93
N ASP A 283 14.53 -12.88 4.39
CA ASP A 283 15.98 -13.05 4.42
C ASP A 283 16.70 -12.51 3.16
N ALA A 284 16.00 -11.73 2.34
CA ALA A 284 16.43 -11.29 1.02
C ALA A 284 16.94 -9.83 0.98
N ALA A 285 17.12 -9.19 2.15
CA ALA A 285 17.64 -7.82 2.25
C ALA A 285 18.70 -7.73 3.35
N VAL A 286 19.59 -6.75 3.21
CA VAL A 286 20.49 -6.33 4.30
C VAL A 286 19.68 -5.48 5.27
N ARG A 287 19.80 -5.81 6.58
CA ARG A 287 19.11 -5.11 7.67
C ARG A 287 20.05 -4.12 8.33
N VAL A 288 19.60 -2.87 8.48
CA VAL A 288 20.40 -1.79 9.05
C VAL A 288 19.63 -1.02 10.12
N ASP A 289 20.37 -0.41 11.04
CA ASP A 289 19.82 0.60 11.94
C ASP A 289 19.44 1.85 11.13
N PRO A 290 18.14 2.22 11.06
CA PRO A 290 17.70 3.39 10.29
C PRO A 290 18.22 4.73 10.87
N GLU A 291 18.64 4.78 12.12
CA GLU A 291 19.14 6.01 12.75
C GLU A 291 20.66 6.24 12.51
N SER A 292 21.39 5.24 11.99
CA SER A 292 22.81 5.35 11.68
C SER A 292 23.08 5.50 10.20
N ALA A 293 23.62 6.64 9.79
CA ALA A 293 24.08 6.88 8.43
C ALA A 293 25.22 5.92 8.03
N GLU A 294 26.10 5.61 8.97
CA GLU A 294 27.22 4.66 8.80
C GLU A 294 26.70 3.25 8.55
N ALA A 295 25.70 2.80 9.34
CA ALA A 295 25.10 1.49 9.16
C ALA A 295 24.40 1.37 7.80
N ILE A 296 23.69 2.41 7.36
CA ILE A 296 23.06 2.44 6.05
C ILE A 296 24.10 2.37 4.93
N ALA A 297 25.18 3.16 5.01
CA ALA A 297 26.25 3.14 4.01
C ALA A 297 27.00 1.78 3.97
N ALA A 298 27.29 1.19 5.13
CA ALA A 298 27.88 -0.14 5.23
C ALA A 298 26.93 -1.21 4.65
N GLY A 299 25.62 -1.10 4.93
CA GLY A 299 24.59 -1.99 4.37
C GLY A 299 24.52 -1.92 2.85
N VAL A 300 24.69 -0.74 2.25
CA VAL A 300 24.78 -0.59 0.79
C VAL A 300 26.00 -1.32 0.26
N ALA A 301 27.18 -1.16 0.88
CA ALA A 301 28.39 -1.86 0.47
C ALA A 301 28.23 -3.39 0.58
N GLU A 302 27.61 -3.88 1.66
CA GLU A 302 27.29 -5.30 1.82
C GLU A 302 26.33 -5.79 0.75
N ALA A 303 25.26 -5.04 0.46
CA ALA A 303 24.28 -5.41 -0.55
C ALA A 303 24.89 -5.51 -1.95
N LEU A 304 25.83 -4.62 -2.29
CA LEU A 304 26.58 -4.67 -3.54
C LEU A 304 27.50 -5.90 -3.60
N ALA A 305 28.19 -6.20 -2.52
CA ALA A 305 29.10 -7.36 -2.43
C ALA A 305 28.35 -8.70 -2.53
N ARG A 306 27.10 -8.75 -2.04
CA ARG A 306 26.25 -9.95 -2.04
C ARG A 306 25.14 -9.90 -3.10
N ARG A 307 25.32 -9.05 -4.13
CA ARG A 307 24.26 -8.76 -5.11
C ARG A 307 23.57 -10.02 -5.65
N ASP A 308 24.32 -10.97 -6.19
CA ASP A 308 23.74 -12.15 -6.86
C ASP A 308 22.94 -13.03 -5.89
N GLU A 309 23.45 -13.18 -4.67
CA GLU A 309 22.76 -13.91 -3.60
C GLU A 309 21.46 -13.24 -3.22
N LEU A 310 21.50 -11.90 -2.93
CA LEU A 310 20.32 -11.15 -2.50
C LEU A 310 19.26 -11.03 -3.61
N VAL A 311 19.67 -10.86 -4.86
CA VAL A 311 18.75 -10.85 -6.02
C VAL A 311 18.06 -12.20 -6.16
N ALA A 312 18.81 -13.31 -6.09
CA ALA A 312 18.21 -14.66 -6.18
C ALA A 312 17.23 -14.93 -5.03
N ARG A 313 17.54 -14.51 -3.81
CA ARG A 313 16.62 -14.59 -2.68
C ARG A 313 15.41 -13.68 -2.87
N GLY A 314 15.64 -12.44 -3.32
CA GLY A 314 14.60 -11.43 -3.58
C GLY A 314 13.55 -11.94 -4.57
N PHE A 315 13.96 -12.54 -5.69
CA PHE A 315 13.02 -13.15 -6.64
C PHE A 315 12.16 -14.24 -6.03
N ARG A 316 12.76 -15.15 -5.25
CA ARG A 316 12.00 -16.20 -4.57
C ARG A 316 11.01 -15.63 -3.55
N HIS A 317 11.43 -14.58 -2.84
CA HIS A 317 10.61 -13.94 -1.82
C HIS A 317 9.45 -13.17 -2.44
N ALA A 318 9.69 -12.30 -3.44
CA ALA A 318 8.69 -11.48 -4.10
C ALA A 318 7.58 -12.29 -4.78
N ARG A 319 7.89 -13.47 -5.34
CA ARG A 319 6.91 -14.37 -5.96
C ARG A 319 5.80 -14.86 -5.01
N ARG A 320 5.97 -14.72 -3.71
CA ARG A 320 4.96 -15.07 -2.70
C ARG A 320 3.81 -14.06 -2.63
N PHE A 321 4.06 -12.86 -3.13
CA PHE A 321 3.14 -11.73 -3.04
C PHE A 321 2.53 -11.45 -4.41
N THR A 322 1.29 -11.88 -4.62
CA THR A 322 0.59 -11.70 -5.89
C THR A 322 -0.79 -11.10 -5.67
N TRP A 323 -1.24 -10.26 -6.60
CA TRP A 323 -2.57 -9.68 -6.51
C TRP A 323 -3.71 -10.70 -6.56
N PRO A 324 -3.63 -11.79 -7.38
CA PRO A 324 -4.63 -12.86 -7.31
C PRO A 324 -4.74 -13.50 -5.93
N GLU A 325 -3.62 -13.70 -5.23
CA GLU A 325 -3.66 -14.22 -3.85
C GLU A 325 -4.29 -13.22 -2.88
N THR A 326 -3.96 -11.92 -3.00
CA THR A 326 -4.64 -10.85 -2.25
C THR A 326 -6.15 -10.90 -2.49
N GLY A 327 -6.57 -10.99 -3.76
CA GLY A 327 -7.99 -11.09 -4.13
C GLY A 327 -8.67 -12.34 -3.58
N ARG A 328 -8.00 -13.49 -3.62
CA ARG A 328 -8.50 -14.76 -3.07
C ARG A 328 -8.74 -14.65 -1.55
N VAL A 329 -7.81 -14.04 -0.81
CA VAL A 329 -7.97 -13.81 0.63
C VAL A 329 -9.16 -12.92 0.92
N HIS A 330 -9.36 -11.85 0.14
CA HIS A 330 -10.53 -10.98 0.28
C HIS A 330 -11.83 -11.76 0.05
N LEU A 331 -11.94 -12.47 -1.08
CA LEU A 331 -13.16 -13.21 -1.45
C LEU A 331 -13.50 -14.30 -0.45
N GLN A 332 -12.50 -15.07 -0.01
CA GLN A 332 -12.68 -16.11 0.99
C GLN A 332 -13.13 -15.53 2.33
N SER A 333 -12.51 -14.43 2.78
CA SER A 333 -12.87 -13.80 4.05
C SER A 333 -14.28 -13.21 4.05
N TYR A 334 -14.76 -12.74 2.89
CA TYR A 334 -16.14 -12.29 2.75
C TYR A 334 -17.12 -13.48 2.80
N ALA A 335 -16.78 -14.58 2.13
CA ALA A 335 -17.61 -15.78 2.14
C ALA A 335 -17.70 -16.41 3.54
N ASP A 336 -16.60 -16.40 4.30
CA ASP A 336 -16.56 -16.91 5.68
C ASP A 336 -17.42 -16.07 6.66
N ALA A 337 -17.66 -14.80 6.31
CA ALA A 337 -18.41 -13.86 7.14
C ALA A 337 -19.91 -13.77 6.79
N LEU A 338 -20.33 -14.31 5.64
CA LEU A 338 -21.74 -14.40 5.21
C LEU A 338 -22.47 -15.53 5.88
#